data_31df39ecbb5238375ff19a1cd23c9c28
#
_entry.id   31df39ecbb5238375ff19a1cd23c9c28
#
_cell.length_a   1.000
_cell.length_b   1.000
_cell.length_c   1.000
_cell.angle_alpha   90.00
_cell.angle_beta   90.00
_cell.angle_gamma   90.00
#
_symmetry.space_group_name_H-M   'P 1'
#
loop_
_entity.id
_entity.type
_entity.pdbx_description
1 polymer ?
#
loop_
_entity_poly.entity_id
_entity_poly.type
_entity_poly.pdbx_seq_one_letter_code
_entity_poly.pdbx_strand_id
1 'polypeptide(L)'
;MKRSAYFLSTTMLAGMALHVITHQAVIAEDRDHRLASNRNPGPNPDPRPVHGGLRGIVSPSEGDAGGQLTDRDRARMRRGIDAYVTEFGPRSRSDDHSGFAGASPSLMSVYPFGGRIGVDFNLQNFFDHDPAVGGISDWDCGNYALDGGLATVGLVPTFDRQLIGIPVFAALDGVVVAIHDDEDDQNIEALGQDTNFVMLDHGRGLETASVSLRKDSVLVSPGETVVAGQQIGEAAASGSTDWPALAFMTREDGEIFDPFTGSCNPGESLWADQPEIANINDVTFTDFGVTLENLDAFFAFPENHRWQPPAEGYVPLDHDGIWMWVRGLNLPANSTCTFRFYDPAGDLHYDTGWFWLNFGITSYRFWNWWFYWDVPGMQQTPGTWRVNVFVNGQLHLSFPLDIVADGDPTPNRPPSTISSAVIRPNNPTLDDVLVCEVNSAGPLDDLDWDIVRYRYTWSVGGRVLRDTVSAGLADFLPASLACEGAVVECRVTPSDGLVDGTAVTAMVEMDGPFSGDADCDGILDCPGDFNHDGHRNGGDLGSLLAWWGTPGGDINGDGTTNGADLGLFLGYWGDC
;
A
#
# COMPACT_ATOMS: atom_id res chain seq x y z
N MET A 1 -54.70 -29.41 4.01
CA MET A 1 -53.71 -30.26 4.69
C MET A 1 -52.57 -30.52 3.75
N LYS A 2 -51.47 -29.81 3.93
CA LYS A 2 -50.08 -30.17 3.60
C LYS A 2 -49.24 -28.93 3.92
N ARG A 3 -48.46 -29.04 4.97
CA ARG A 3 -47.49 -28.02 5.41
C ARG A 3 -46.26 -28.12 4.48
N SER A 4 -45.87 -27.02 3.83
CA SER A 4 -44.55 -26.88 3.21
C SER A 4 -43.66 -26.13 4.17
N ALA A 5 -42.59 -26.76 4.57
CA ALA A 5 -41.51 -26.18 5.36
C ALA A 5 -40.59 -25.38 4.44
N TYR A 6 -40.35 -24.13 4.77
CA TYR A 6 -39.29 -23.31 4.16
C TYR A 6 -37.95 -23.66 4.83
N PHE A 7 -37.05 -24.21 4.05
CA PHE A 7 -35.61 -24.22 4.39
C PHE A 7 -35.05 -22.86 4.07
N LEU A 8 -34.73 -22.07 5.09
CA LEU A 8 -33.83 -20.92 4.95
C LEU A 8 -32.39 -21.44 4.95
N SER A 9 -31.71 -21.20 3.85
CA SER A 9 -30.28 -21.45 3.67
C SER A 9 -29.46 -20.45 4.52
N THR A 10 -28.78 -20.98 5.53
CA THR A 10 -27.75 -20.29 6.32
C THR A 10 -26.43 -20.37 5.57
N THR A 11 -26.20 -19.47 4.61
CA THR A 11 -24.92 -19.35 3.89
C THR A 11 -24.55 -17.88 3.61
N MET A 12 -24.72 -17.02 4.60
CA MET A 12 -24.26 -15.63 4.49
C MET A 12 -23.58 -15.10 5.77
N LEU A 13 -22.88 -15.94 6.51
CA LEU A 13 -22.13 -15.51 7.71
C LEU A 13 -20.70 -16.07 7.76
N ALA A 14 -20.17 -16.56 6.64
CA ALA A 14 -18.81 -17.10 6.59
C ALA A 14 -17.83 -16.16 5.85
N GLY A 15 -18.29 -15.05 5.29
CA GLY A 15 -17.46 -14.15 4.47
C GLY A 15 -16.78 -13.00 5.22
N MET A 16 -17.29 -12.63 6.40
CA MET A 16 -16.74 -11.47 7.14
C MET A 16 -15.75 -11.83 8.27
N ALA A 17 -15.54 -13.11 8.55
CA ALA A 17 -14.60 -13.54 9.59
C ALA A 17 -13.20 -13.87 9.05
N LEU A 18 -12.95 -13.79 7.75
CA LEU A 18 -11.69 -14.24 7.15
C LEU A 18 -10.66 -13.09 6.92
N HIS A 19 -11.05 -11.82 7.13
CA HIS A 19 -10.14 -10.68 6.91
C HIS A 19 -9.29 -10.28 8.13
N VAL A 20 -9.54 -10.85 9.31
CA VAL A 20 -8.78 -10.57 10.54
C VAL A 20 -7.74 -11.68 10.84
N ILE A 21 -7.75 -12.80 10.11
CA ILE A 21 -6.96 -13.98 10.48
C ILE A 21 -5.63 -14.12 9.72
N THR A 22 -5.38 -13.34 8.67
CA THR A 22 -4.16 -13.51 7.86
C THR A 22 -2.90 -12.86 8.42
N HIS A 23 -2.97 -12.00 9.42
CA HIS A 23 -1.78 -11.53 10.15
C HIS A 23 -1.31 -12.47 11.28
N GLN A 24 -1.95 -13.65 11.45
CA GLN A 24 -1.60 -14.59 12.52
C GLN A 24 -0.95 -15.89 12.04
N ALA A 25 -0.49 -16.00 10.81
CA ALA A 25 0.01 -17.25 10.24
C ALA A 25 1.43 -17.67 10.68
N VAL A 26 2.08 -16.95 11.59
CA VAL A 26 3.34 -17.37 12.22
C VAL A 26 3.20 -17.36 13.74
N ILE A 27 2.11 -17.92 14.27
CA ILE A 27 2.03 -18.24 15.69
C ILE A 27 2.27 -19.73 15.84
N ALA A 28 3.52 -20.11 16.10
CA ALA A 28 3.80 -21.38 16.74
C ALA A 28 3.10 -21.35 18.11
N GLU A 29 2.19 -22.30 18.36
CA GLU A 29 1.49 -22.42 19.63
C GLU A 29 2.47 -22.38 20.81
N ASP A 30 2.54 -21.26 21.51
CA ASP A 30 3.16 -21.18 22.81
C ASP A 30 2.23 -21.92 23.81
N ARG A 31 2.64 -23.08 24.27
CA ARG A 31 1.86 -23.92 25.21
C ARG A 31 1.68 -23.32 26.61
N ASP A 32 2.24 -22.16 26.87
CA ASP A 32 2.15 -21.44 28.15
C ASP A 32 0.91 -20.55 28.32
N HIS A 33 -0.05 -20.57 27.40
CA HIS A 33 -1.30 -19.78 27.47
C HIS A 33 -2.30 -20.15 28.59
N ARG A 34 -1.91 -20.94 29.55
CA ARG A 34 -2.82 -21.26 30.67
C ARG A 34 -2.45 -20.55 31.95
N LEU A 35 -2.31 -19.27 32.04
CA LEU A 35 -2.35 -18.53 33.31
C LEU A 35 -2.22 -16.99 33.15
N ALA A 36 -2.68 -16.39 32.07
CA ALA A 36 -2.86 -14.94 32.05
C ALA A 36 -4.24 -14.61 32.65
N SER A 37 -4.39 -14.72 33.95
CA SER A 37 -5.48 -14.04 34.65
C SER A 37 -5.27 -12.53 34.55
N ASN A 38 -6.32 -11.79 34.20
CA ASN A 38 -6.45 -10.33 34.30
C ASN A 38 -5.98 -9.80 35.67
N ARG A 39 -4.67 -9.72 35.89
CA ARG A 39 -4.08 -9.01 37.02
C ARG A 39 -3.48 -7.74 36.47
N ASN A 40 -4.05 -6.62 36.88
CA ASN A 40 -3.42 -5.32 36.73
C ASN A 40 -1.96 -5.47 37.23
N PRO A 41 -0.93 -5.29 36.39
CA PRO A 41 0.44 -5.47 36.83
C PRO A 41 0.70 -4.45 37.94
N GLY A 42 1.11 -4.91 39.10
CA GLY A 42 1.55 -4.01 40.17
C GLY A 42 2.77 -3.19 39.73
N PRO A 43 3.13 -2.10 40.42
CA PRO A 43 4.27 -1.30 40.03
C PRO A 43 5.53 -2.16 39.95
N ASN A 44 6.27 -2.05 38.84
CA ASN A 44 7.55 -2.73 38.68
C ASN A 44 8.53 -2.21 39.73
N PRO A 45 9.05 -3.03 40.60
CA PRO A 45 9.92 -2.55 41.68
C PRO A 45 11.34 -2.14 41.27
N ASP A 46 11.75 -2.40 39.99
CA ASP A 46 13.08 -2.04 39.50
C ASP A 46 13.02 -1.76 37.98
N PRO A 47 12.79 -0.51 37.54
CA PRO A 47 12.90 -0.17 36.12
C PRO A 47 14.38 -0.29 35.76
N ARG A 48 14.75 -1.40 35.08
CA ARG A 48 16.09 -1.52 34.50
C ARG A 48 16.29 -0.35 33.54
N PRO A 49 17.50 0.23 33.48
CA PRO A 49 17.76 1.35 32.60
C PRO A 49 17.56 0.90 31.13
N VAL A 50 16.45 1.28 30.55
CA VAL A 50 16.23 1.22 29.11
C VAL A 50 16.95 2.44 28.55
N HIS A 51 18.09 2.25 27.90
CA HIS A 51 18.65 3.27 27.04
C HIS A 51 17.79 3.29 25.78
N GLY A 52 17.24 4.43 25.41
CA GLY A 52 16.40 4.55 24.24
C GLY A 52 15.38 5.67 24.36
N GLY A 53 14.64 5.90 23.31
CA GLY A 53 13.62 6.93 23.22
C GLY A 53 12.37 6.48 22.52
N LEU A 54 11.29 7.22 22.75
CA LEU A 54 10.02 7.11 22.05
C LEU A 54 9.75 8.44 21.33
N ARG A 55 9.46 8.39 20.05
CA ARG A 55 8.89 9.51 19.33
C ARG A 55 7.69 9.03 18.53
N GLY A 56 6.63 9.77 18.57
CA GLY A 56 5.43 9.50 17.79
C GLY A 56 4.79 10.79 17.32
N ILE A 57 4.00 10.70 16.28
CA ILE A 57 3.05 11.74 15.93
C ILE A 57 1.87 11.52 16.89
N VAL A 58 1.76 12.41 17.85
CA VAL A 58 0.57 12.52 18.68
C VAL A 58 -0.55 12.95 17.74
N SER A 59 -1.76 12.49 17.96
CA SER A 59 -2.95 13.11 17.36
C SER A 59 -2.79 14.63 17.44
N PRO A 60 -2.98 15.37 16.36
CA PRO A 60 -2.36 16.67 16.16
C PRO A 60 -2.68 17.64 17.29
N SER A 61 -1.64 18.10 17.94
CA SER A 61 -1.69 19.31 18.76
C SER A 61 -1.10 20.43 17.91
N GLU A 62 -1.75 21.57 17.95
CA GLU A 62 -1.33 22.88 17.46
C GLU A 62 -0.02 22.90 16.63
N GLY A 63 -0.12 22.97 15.30
CA GLY A 63 0.96 23.39 14.43
C GLY A 63 1.43 22.43 13.34
N ASP A 64 1.04 21.16 13.36
CA ASP A 64 1.45 20.21 12.32
C ASP A 64 0.46 20.26 11.13
N ALA A 65 0.73 21.16 10.21
CA ALA A 65 -0.15 21.48 9.08
C ALA A 65 0.14 20.57 7.86
N GLY A 66 0.17 19.26 8.06
CA GLY A 66 0.23 18.34 6.93
C GLY A 66 -0.97 18.55 5.99
N GLY A 67 -0.70 18.89 4.73
CA GLY A 67 -1.71 19.08 3.71
C GLY A 67 -2.33 20.48 3.62
N GLN A 68 -1.83 21.50 4.34
CA GLN A 68 -2.27 22.88 4.14
C GLN A 68 -1.62 23.48 2.88
N LEU A 69 -2.48 23.95 1.98
CA LEU A 69 -2.03 24.68 0.79
C LEU A 69 -1.60 26.10 1.15
N THR A 70 -0.46 26.54 0.63
CA THR A 70 -0.05 27.94 0.71
C THR A 70 -0.98 28.84 -0.15
N ASP A 71 -0.96 30.15 0.06
CA ASP A 71 -1.65 31.08 -0.84
C ASP A 71 -1.08 31.02 -2.27
N ARG A 72 0.19 30.69 -2.42
CA ARG A 72 0.84 30.47 -3.72
C ARG A 72 0.29 29.23 -4.41
N ASP A 73 0.13 28.11 -3.70
CA ASP A 73 -0.45 26.89 -4.25
C ASP A 73 -1.89 27.13 -4.71
N ARG A 74 -2.70 27.77 -3.86
CA ARG A 74 -4.09 28.16 -4.22
C ARG A 74 -4.12 29.05 -5.46
N ALA A 75 -3.16 29.98 -5.59
CA ALA A 75 -3.03 30.83 -6.76
C ALA A 75 -2.53 30.06 -8.00
N ARG A 76 -1.64 29.06 -7.84
CA ARG A 76 -1.19 28.17 -8.92
C ARG A 76 -2.34 27.32 -9.44
N MET A 77 -3.08 26.67 -8.55
CA MET A 77 -4.26 25.90 -8.91
C MET A 77 -5.28 26.72 -9.69
N ARG A 78 -5.60 27.94 -9.22
CA ARG A 78 -6.50 28.86 -9.95
C ARG A 78 -5.97 29.23 -11.32
N ARG A 79 -4.69 29.61 -11.43
CA ARG A 79 -4.06 29.95 -12.73
C ARG A 79 -4.06 28.75 -13.70
N GLY A 80 -3.81 27.52 -13.19
CA GLY A 80 -3.88 26.29 -13.97
C GLY A 80 -5.28 26.09 -14.55
N ILE A 81 -6.30 26.21 -13.71
CA ILE A 81 -7.71 26.14 -14.12
C ILE A 81 -8.06 27.23 -15.15
N ASP A 82 -7.62 28.49 -14.94
CA ASP A 82 -7.87 29.58 -15.87
C ASP A 82 -7.17 29.35 -17.22
N ALA A 83 -5.96 28.82 -17.20
CA ALA A 83 -5.22 28.43 -18.42
C ALA A 83 -5.95 27.31 -19.17
N TYR A 84 -6.38 26.26 -18.45
CA TYR A 84 -7.18 25.19 -19.02
C TYR A 84 -8.46 25.72 -19.69
N VAL A 85 -9.24 26.57 -19.01
CA VAL A 85 -10.46 27.15 -19.56
C VAL A 85 -10.16 28.00 -20.79
N THR A 86 -9.03 28.70 -20.81
CA THR A 86 -8.61 29.52 -21.96
C THR A 86 -8.27 28.67 -23.18
N GLU A 87 -7.63 27.53 -22.97
CA GLU A 87 -7.12 26.64 -24.03
C GLU A 87 -8.18 25.67 -24.53
N PHE A 88 -8.93 25.03 -23.60
CA PHE A 88 -9.85 23.93 -23.90
C PHE A 88 -11.33 24.35 -23.82
N GLY A 89 -11.63 25.54 -23.31
CA GLY A 89 -13.00 26.03 -23.15
C GLY A 89 -13.55 25.83 -21.73
N PRO A 90 -14.81 26.28 -21.50
CA PRO A 90 -15.41 26.17 -20.16
C PRO A 90 -15.63 24.73 -19.74
N ARG A 91 -15.37 24.45 -18.46
CA ARG A 91 -15.59 23.14 -17.85
C ARG A 91 -17.09 22.82 -17.75
N SER A 92 -17.42 21.54 -17.78
CA SER A 92 -18.80 21.07 -17.58
C SER A 92 -19.26 21.40 -16.16
N ARG A 93 -20.36 22.12 -16.00
CA ARG A 93 -20.99 22.39 -14.69
C ARG A 93 -22.11 21.41 -14.42
N SER A 94 -22.56 21.33 -13.16
CA SER A 94 -23.62 20.43 -12.68
C SER A 94 -24.91 20.40 -13.53
N ASP A 95 -25.20 21.48 -14.29
CA ASP A 95 -26.40 21.61 -15.11
C ASP A 95 -26.22 21.13 -16.57
N ASP A 96 -25.01 20.79 -17.01
CA ASP A 96 -24.71 20.37 -18.37
C ASP A 96 -24.61 18.84 -18.50
N HIS A 97 -25.74 18.20 -18.77
CA HIS A 97 -25.90 16.74 -18.82
C HIS A 97 -25.33 16.08 -20.09
N SER A 98 -24.52 16.76 -20.91
CA SER A 98 -24.19 16.29 -22.27
C SER A 98 -22.95 15.39 -22.39
N GLY A 99 -22.17 15.17 -21.32
CA GLY A 99 -20.91 14.38 -21.37
C GLY A 99 -20.96 13.00 -20.72
N PHE A 100 -21.69 12.88 -19.62
CA PHE A 100 -21.81 11.61 -18.86
C PHE A 100 -23.27 11.37 -18.48
N ALA A 101 -24.10 11.08 -19.50
CA ALA A 101 -25.55 10.98 -19.36
C ALA A 101 -25.91 9.71 -18.56
N GLY A 102 -26.37 9.86 -17.32
CA GLY A 102 -27.32 8.95 -16.72
C GLY A 102 -26.86 8.11 -15.51
N ALA A 103 -25.65 8.25 -15.01
CA ALA A 103 -25.22 7.56 -13.80
C ALA A 103 -25.35 8.46 -12.54
N SER A 104 -25.63 7.86 -11.39
CA SER A 104 -25.32 8.43 -10.08
C SER A 104 -23.85 8.90 -10.06
N PRO A 105 -23.44 9.85 -9.23
CA PRO A 105 -22.03 10.22 -9.15
C PRO A 105 -21.21 8.94 -9.01
N SER A 106 -20.19 8.77 -9.87
CA SER A 106 -19.30 7.62 -9.75
C SER A 106 -18.66 7.67 -8.38
N LEU A 107 -18.77 6.58 -7.62
CA LEU A 107 -18.18 6.48 -6.30
C LEU A 107 -16.71 6.07 -6.45
N MET A 108 -15.85 6.61 -5.60
CA MET A 108 -14.46 6.18 -5.52
C MET A 108 -14.39 4.75 -4.97
N SER A 109 -13.83 3.84 -5.75
CA SER A 109 -13.73 2.41 -5.39
C SER A 109 -12.46 2.10 -4.57
N VAL A 110 -11.42 2.95 -4.70
CA VAL A 110 -10.14 2.78 -4.03
C VAL A 110 -9.60 4.13 -3.53
N TYR A 111 -8.90 4.13 -2.41
CA TYR A 111 -8.14 5.31 -2.00
C TYR A 111 -6.99 5.52 -3.02
N PRO A 112 -6.77 6.73 -3.55
CA PRO A 112 -5.89 6.96 -4.71
C PRO A 112 -4.40 6.89 -4.37
N PHE A 113 -3.98 5.93 -3.58
CA PHE A 113 -2.65 5.80 -3.03
C PHE A 113 -2.21 4.33 -3.08
N GLY A 114 -1.12 4.04 -3.78
CA GLY A 114 -0.57 2.69 -3.90
C GLY A 114 -0.17 2.11 -2.55
N GLY A 115 -0.56 0.86 -2.31
CA GLY A 115 -0.35 0.20 -1.04
C GLY A 115 -1.63 0.01 -0.23
N ARG A 116 -1.50 -0.51 0.97
CA ARG A 116 -2.59 -0.89 1.87
C ARG A 116 -2.68 0.06 3.05
N ILE A 117 -3.89 0.57 3.32
CA ILE A 117 -4.18 1.41 4.50
C ILE A 117 -3.88 0.61 5.78
N GLY A 118 -3.19 1.25 6.73
CA GLY A 118 -2.82 0.63 8.00
C GLY A 118 -1.65 -0.35 7.93
N VAL A 119 -1.01 -0.49 6.77
CA VAL A 119 0.19 -1.32 6.55
C VAL A 119 1.29 -0.48 5.90
N ASP A 120 1.09 -0.03 4.65
CA ASP A 120 2.08 0.73 3.89
C ASP A 120 2.00 2.22 4.18
N PHE A 121 0.81 2.70 4.47
CA PHE A 121 0.54 4.07 4.88
C PHE A 121 -0.62 4.12 5.88
N ASN A 122 -0.69 5.20 6.63
CA ASN A 122 -1.75 5.43 7.62
C ASN A 122 -2.52 6.69 7.29
N LEU A 123 -3.86 6.61 7.30
CA LEU A 123 -4.70 7.80 7.25
C LEU A 123 -4.60 8.53 8.58
N GLN A 124 -3.81 9.60 8.59
CA GLN A 124 -3.41 10.31 9.80
C GLN A 124 -4.35 11.44 10.14
N ASN A 125 -4.79 12.21 9.14
CA ASN A 125 -5.63 13.38 9.30
C ASN A 125 -6.78 13.36 8.31
N PHE A 126 -7.91 13.90 8.73
CA PHE A 126 -9.12 14.09 7.93
C PHE A 126 -9.49 15.56 7.86
N PHE A 127 -10.51 15.87 7.09
CA PHE A 127 -11.13 17.18 7.05
C PHE A 127 -11.62 17.58 8.46
N ASP A 128 -11.40 18.85 8.84
CA ASP A 128 -11.82 19.37 10.13
C ASP A 128 -13.24 19.96 10.06
N HIS A 129 -14.14 19.37 10.82
CA HIS A 129 -15.54 19.81 10.95
C HIS A 129 -15.78 20.76 12.11
N ASP A 130 -14.78 21.05 12.97
CA ASP A 130 -14.91 22.06 14.04
C ASP A 130 -14.43 23.43 13.54
N PRO A 131 -15.33 24.42 13.32
CA PRO A 131 -14.94 25.73 12.86
C PRO A 131 -14.30 26.62 13.95
N ALA A 132 -14.20 26.14 15.20
CA ALA A 132 -13.61 26.91 16.29
C ALA A 132 -12.08 26.84 16.21
N VAL A 133 -11.42 27.99 16.33
CA VAL A 133 -9.94 28.05 16.37
C VAL A 133 -9.41 27.19 17.52
N GLY A 134 -8.53 26.23 17.20
CA GLY A 134 -8.01 25.25 18.15
C GLY A 134 -8.97 24.07 18.43
N GLY A 135 -10.16 24.07 17.83
CA GLY A 135 -11.05 22.92 17.81
C GLY A 135 -10.65 21.94 16.71
N ILE A 136 -10.91 20.67 16.89
CA ILE A 136 -10.72 19.63 15.86
C ILE A 136 -11.86 18.62 15.95
N SER A 137 -12.38 18.21 14.79
CA SER A 137 -13.38 17.15 14.68
C SER A 137 -13.30 16.51 13.32
N ASP A 138 -13.06 15.22 13.27
CA ASP A 138 -13.18 14.48 12.01
C ASP A 138 -14.66 14.17 11.68
N TRP A 139 -14.88 13.49 10.56
CA TRP A 139 -16.19 13.12 10.04
C TRP A 139 -17.05 12.28 11.01
N ASP A 140 -16.44 11.53 11.93
CA ASP A 140 -17.15 10.71 12.93
C ASP A 140 -17.06 11.29 14.35
N CYS A 141 -16.80 12.60 14.47
CA CYS A 141 -16.66 13.33 15.74
C CYS A 141 -15.46 12.89 16.59
N GLY A 142 -14.48 12.28 15.98
CA GLY A 142 -13.19 11.96 16.58
C GLY A 142 -12.24 13.16 16.53
N ASN A 143 -10.98 12.90 16.85
CA ASN A 143 -9.93 13.91 16.90
C ASN A 143 -8.81 13.65 15.88
N TYR A 144 -9.16 13.03 14.75
CA TYR A 144 -8.22 12.73 13.66
C TYR A 144 -8.25 13.80 12.56
N ALA A 145 -8.31 15.07 12.95
CA ALA A 145 -8.22 16.22 12.07
C ALA A 145 -7.12 17.17 12.57
N LEU A 146 -6.70 18.07 11.70
CA LEU A 146 -5.87 19.23 12.05
C LEU A 146 -6.76 20.46 12.10
N ASP A 147 -6.52 21.40 13.03
CA ASP A 147 -7.26 22.67 13.11
C ASP A 147 -7.24 23.37 11.74
N GLY A 148 -8.44 23.47 11.12
CA GLY A 148 -8.61 23.98 9.77
C GLY A 148 -8.09 23.08 8.64
N GLY A 149 -7.86 21.79 8.89
CA GLY A 149 -7.45 20.80 7.88
C GLY A 149 -8.53 20.60 6.82
N LEU A 150 -8.13 20.55 5.53
CA LEU A 150 -9.03 20.48 4.37
C LEU A 150 -8.78 19.24 3.49
N ALA A 151 -8.01 18.26 3.97
CA ALA A 151 -7.62 17.10 3.20
C ALA A 151 -7.64 15.83 4.04
N THR A 152 -7.81 14.70 3.40
CA THR A 152 -7.43 13.41 3.97
C THR A 152 -5.96 13.16 3.69
N VAL A 153 -5.17 12.90 4.73
CA VAL A 153 -3.71 12.75 4.63
C VAL A 153 -3.29 11.33 4.96
N GLY A 154 -2.70 10.65 3.97
CA GLY A 154 -2.05 9.36 4.13
C GLY A 154 -0.54 9.54 4.32
N LEU A 155 0.02 9.11 5.47
CA LEU A 155 1.45 9.17 5.77
C LEU A 155 2.18 7.91 5.31
N VAL A 156 3.31 8.09 4.63
CA VAL A 156 4.28 7.04 4.31
C VAL A 156 5.28 6.92 5.47
N PRO A 157 5.69 5.73 5.89
CA PRO A 157 6.54 5.56 7.07
C PRO A 157 7.92 6.24 7.00
N THR A 158 8.55 6.29 5.82
CA THR A 158 9.91 6.82 5.67
C THR A 158 10.17 7.45 4.30
N PHE A 159 11.21 8.30 4.24
CA PHE A 159 11.77 8.78 2.97
C PHE A 159 12.37 7.64 2.13
N ASP A 160 12.91 6.58 2.75
CA ASP A 160 13.42 5.43 1.99
C ASP A 160 12.31 4.76 1.17
N ARG A 161 11.10 4.61 1.73
CA ARG A 161 9.93 4.10 1.00
C ARG A 161 9.46 5.07 -0.07
N GLN A 162 9.48 6.37 0.20
CA GLN A 162 9.22 7.40 -0.82
C GLN A 162 10.22 7.29 -1.99
N LEU A 163 11.52 7.07 -1.70
CA LEU A 163 12.54 6.96 -2.75
C LEU A 163 12.38 5.71 -3.61
N ILE A 164 11.85 4.62 -3.06
CA ILE A 164 11.45 3.44 -3.84
C ILE A 164 10.30 3.80 -4.79
N GLY A 165 9.32 4.56 -4.30
CA GLY A 165 8.15 5.01 -5.01
C GLY A 165 6.85 4.50 -4.37
N ILE A 166 5.88 5.39 -4.23
CA ILE A 166 4.51 5.07 -3.84
C ILE A 166 3.60 5.71 -4.89
N PRO A 167 3.03 4.93 -5.82
CA PRO A 167 2.18 5.45 -6.88
C PRO A 167 0.94 6.17 -6.35
N VAL A 168 0.55 7.24 -7.03
CA VAL A 168 -0.71 7.97 -6.82
C VAL A 168 -1.56 7.82 -8.08
N PHE A 169 -2.84 7.53 -7.88
CA PHE A 169 -3.77 7.19 -8.94
C PHE A 169 -4.92 8.19 -9.05
N ALA A 170 -5.55 8.28 -10.21
CA ALA A 170 -6.82 8.96 -10.36
C ALA A 170 -7.91 8.19 -9.59
N ALA A 171 -8.63 8.88 -8.70
CA ALA A 171 -9.68 8.27 -7.89
C ALA A 171 -10.95 7.98 -8.71
N LEU A 172 -11.18 8.75 -9.75
CA LEU A 172 -12.33 8.69 -10.67
C LEU A 172 -11.87 9.05 -12.09
N ASP A 173 -12.67 8.69 -13.07
CA ASP A 173 -12.50 9.20 -14.43
C ASP A 173 -12.60 10.72 -14.46
N GLY A 174 -11.77 11.37 -15.29
CA GLY A 174 -11.77 12.81 -15.33
C GLY A 174 -10.82 13.41 -16.36
N VAL A 175 -10.69 14.72 -16.32
CA VAL A 175 -9.78 15.48 -17.15
C VAL A 175 -8.81 16.25 -16.26
N VAL A 176 -7.53 16.23 -16.60
CA VAL A 176 -6.50 16.99 -15.88
C VAL A 176 -6.71 18.49 -16.14
N VAL A 177 -6.93 19.27 -15.09
CA VAL A 177 -7.18 20.72 -15.21
C VAL A 177 -6.03 21.59 -14.71
N ALA A 178 -5.19 21.08 -13.82
CA ALA A 178 -3.99 21.79 -13.37
C ALA A 178 -2.96 20.81 -12.82
N ILE A 179 -1.68 21.13 -13.03
CA ILE A 179 -0.54 20.41 -12.45
C ILE A 179 0.53 21.37 -11.94
N HIS A 180 1.36 20.88 -11.03
CA HIS A 180 2.64 21.50 -10.65
C HIS A 180 3.60 20.39 -10.20
N ASP A 181 4.90 20.45 -10.60
CA ASP A 181 5.79 19.29 -10.48
C ASP A 181 7.29 19.63 -10.34
N ASP A 182 7.66 20.82 -9.86
CA ASP A 182 9.06 21.25 -9.78
C ASP A 182 9.53 21.63 -8.37
N GLU A 183 8.67 21.49 -7.35
CA GLU A 183 9.02 21.78 -5.95
C GLU A 183 9.80 20.64 -5.31
N ASP A 184 10.67 20.97 -4.34
CA ASP A 184 11.41 19.98 -3.58
C ASP A 184 10.47 19.07 -2.76
N ASP A 185 10.85 17.80 -2.62
CA ASP A 185 9.96 16.74 -2.17
C ASP A 185 10.45 15.93 -0.94
N GLN A 186 11.45 16.45 -0.24
CA GLN A 186 11.94 15.92 1.04
C GLN A 186 11.86 16.99 2.13
N ASN A 187 10.75 17.70 2.18
CA ASN A 187 10.53 18.72 3.20
C ASN A 187 10.39 18.10 4.59
N ILE A 188 10.91 18.80 5.57
CA ILE A 188 10.80 18.50 7.01
C ILE A 188 10.20 19.67 7.78
N GLU A 189 9.75 20.70 7.09
CA GLU A 189 9.13 21.90 7.63
C GLU A 189 7.63 21.89 7.36
N ALA A 190 6.84 21.90 8.41
CA ALA A 190 5.39 21.75 8.34
C ALA A 190 4.65 22.93 7.69
N LEU A 191 5.29 24.08 7.47
CA LEU A 191 4.60 25.29 7.00
C LEU A 191 5.38 26.07 5.94
N GLY A 192 4.63 26.63 4.99
CA GLY A 192 5.11 27.66 4.07
C GLY A 192 5.86 27.17 2.84
N GLN A 193 5.93 25.86 2.63
CA GLN A 193 6.52 25.27 1.43
C GLN A 193 5.45 25.08 0.35
N ASP A 194 5.85 25.32 -0.91
CA ASP A 194 4.98 25.09 -2.06
C ASP A 194 4.98 23.61 -2.45
N THR A 195 3.89 23.13 -3.05
CA THR A 195 3.65 21.70 -3.27
C THR A 195 3.54 21.33 -4.74
N ASN A 196 3.91 20.08 -5.06
CA ASN A 196 3.57 19.42 -6.32
C ASN A 196 2.15 18.84 -6.22
N PHE A 197 1.37 18.94 -7.30
CA PHE A 197 -0.01 18.48 -7.31
C PHE A 197 -0.52 18.13 -8.70
N VAL A 198 -1.59 17.34 -8.74
CA VAL A 198 -2.47 17.11 -9.89
C VAL A 198 -3.90 17.39 -9.48
N MET A 199 -4.63 18.16 -10.30
CA MET A 199 -6.06 18.40 -10.15
C MET A 199 -6.84 17.80 -11.32
N LEU A 200 -7.90 17.08 -11.00
CA LEU A 200 -8.79 16.43 -11.95
C LEU A 200 -10.20 17.03 -11.83
N ASP A 201 -10.85 17.24 -12.99
CA ASP A 201 -12.28 17.59 -13.11
C ASP A 201 -13.04 16.33 -13.54
N HIS A 202 -13.97 15.86 -12.72
CA HIS A 202 -14.79 14.67 -12.95
C HIS A 202 -16.17 15.03 -13.56
N GLY A 203 -16.34 16.29 -13.94
CA GLY A 203 -17.62 16.82 -14.39
C GLY A 203 -18.59 17.13 -13.25
N ARG A 204 -19.71 17.78 -13.58
CA ARG A 204 -20.76 18.19 -12.61
C ARG A 204 -20.27 19.02 -11.43
N GLY A 205 -19.11 19.71 -11.57
CA GLY A 205 -18.51 20.51 -10.50
C GLY A 205 -17.65 19.72 -9.52
N LEU A 206 -17.58 18.38 -9.62
CA LEU A 206 -16.74 17.53 -8.79
C LEU A 206 -15.29 17.58 -9.27
N GLU A 207 -14.37 17.91 -8.36
CA GLU A 207 -12.93 17.92 -8.60
C GLU A 207 -12.20 17.17 -7.49
N THR A 208 -11.06 16.56 -7.84
CA THR A 208 -10.11 16.05 -6.85
C THR A 208 -8.74 16.70 -7.02
N ALA A 209 -7.99 16.80 -5.93
CA ALA A 209 -6.60 17.21 -5.95
C ALA A 209 -5.74 16.24 -5.14
N SER A 210 -4.72 15.69 -5.80
CA SER A 210 -3.63 14.93 -5.18
C SER A 210 -2.45 15.86 -4.95
N VAL A 211 -2.05 16.03 -3.71
CA VAL A 211 -1.10 17.04 -3.24
C VAL A 211 0.04 16.35 -2.48
N SER A 212 1.18 17.01 -2.36
CA SER A 212 2.43 16.48 -1.80
C SER A 212 3.07 15.41 -2.67
N LEU A 213 3.04 15.63 -4.01
CA LEU A 213 3.63 14.70 -4.96
C LEU A 213 5.15 14.83 -5.02
N ARG A 214 5.79 13.77 -5.49
CA ARG A 214 7.22 13.70 -5.75
C ARG A 214 7.60 14.62 -6.91
N LYS A 215 8.75 15.27 -6.81
CA LYS A 215 9.31 16.11 -7.85
C LYS A 215 9.54 15.32 -9.14
N ASP A 216 9.14 15.90 -10.27
CA ASP A 216 9.29 15.31 -11.60
C ASP A 216 8.60 13.92 -11.75
N SER A 217 7.53 13.66 -10.95
CA SER A 217 6.82 12.38 -10.98
C SER A 217 5.46 12.44 -11.68
N VAL A 218 4.96 13.62 -12.01
CA VAL A 218 3.64 13.78 -12.65
C VAL A 218 3.67 13.21 -14.07
N LEU A 219 2.78 12.26 -14.33
CA LEU A 219 2.74 11.50 -15.59
C LEU A 219 1.68 12.01 -16.58
N VAL A 220 0.93 13.03 -16.21
CA VAL A 220 -0.23 13.53 -16.97
C VAL A 220 -0.10 15.02 -17.26
N SER A 221 -0.85 15.50 -18.26
CA SER A 221 -0.80 16.90 -18.73
C SER A 221 -2.21 17.53 -18.72
N PRO A 222 -2.33 18.86 -18.53
CA PRO A 222 -3.60 19.55 -18.64
C PRO A 222 -4.30 19.26 -19.98
N GLY A 223 -5.59 18.94 -19.92
CA GLY A 223 -6.40 18.54 -21.09
C GLY A 223 -6.40 17.03 -21.35
N GLU A 224 -5.53 16.26 -20.70
CA GLU A 224 -5.52 14.80 -20.79
C GLU A 224 -6.71 14.20 -20.04
N THR A 225 -7.37 13.22 -20.66
CA THR A 225 -8.39 12.40 -20.00
C THR A 225 -7.71 11.25 -19.28
N VAL A 226 -8.07 11.05 -18.04
CA VAL A 226 -7.61 9.93 -17.20
C VAL A 226 -8.80 9.07 -16.78
N VAL A 227 -8.53 7.79 -16.52
CA VAL A 227 -9.53 6.86 -15.98
C VAL A 227 -9.18 6.49 -14.55
N ALA A 228 -10.17 6.09 -13.75
CA ALA A 228 -9.97 5.63 -12.39
C ALA A 228 -8.92 4.51 -12.34
N GLY A 229 -7.99 4.58 -11.37
CA GLY A 229 -6.87 3.64 -11.26
C GLY A 229 -5.69 3.92 -12.20
N GLN A 230 -5.74 4.93 -13.07
CA GLN A 230 -4.58 5.37 -13.84
C GLN A 230 -3.59 6.10 -12.94
N GLN A 231 -2.31 5.73 -13.00
CA GLN A 231 -1.27 6.44 -12.24
C GLN A 231 -1.10 7.86 -12.77
N ILE A 232 -1.10 8.83 -11.86
CA ILE A 232 -0.93 10.26 -12.17
C ILE A 232 0.35 10.87 -11.61
N GLY A 233 1.01 10.19 -10.66
CA GLY A 233 2.27 10.64 -10.04
C GLY A 233 2.72 9.69 -8.95
N GLU A 234 3.59 10.16 -8.06
CA GLU A 234 4.06 9.48 -6.86
C GLU A 234 3.95 10.40 -5.64
N ALA A 235 3.68 9.83 -4.47
CA ALA A 235 3.61 10.58 -3.22
C ALA A 235 4.99 10.88 -2.65
N ALA A 236 5.12 12.03 -1.98
CA ALA A 236 6.35 12.46 -1.36
C ALA A 236 6.11 13.51 -0.24
N ALA A 237 7.13 14.29 0.08
CA ALA A 237 7.04 15.38 1.05
C ALA A 237 7.27 16.75 0.40
N SER A 238 6.57 17.06 -0.69
CA SER A 238 6.50 18.43 -1.20
C SER A 238 5.39 19.21 -0.50
N GLY A 239 5.55 20.52 -0.35
CA GLY A 239 4.55 21.35 0.31
C GLY A 239 4.73 21.48 1.82
N SER A 240 3.68 21.96 2.47
CA SER A 240 3.62 22.15 3.91
C SER A 240 3.40 20.80 4.61
N THR A 241 4.42 19.99 4.64
CA THR A 241 4.45 18.70 5.33
C THR A 241 5.83 18.47 5.93
N ASP A 242 5.90 17.82 7.05
CA ASP A 242 7.14 17.41 7.69
C ASP A 242 7.39 15.90 7.55
N TRP A 243 6.57 15.22 6.74
CA TRP A 243 6.62 13.78 6.51
C TRP A 243 6.18 13.40 5.09
N PRO A 244 6.72 12.32 4.49
CA PRO A 244 6.20 11.83 3.20
C PRO A 244 4.71 11.50 3.31
N ALA A 245 3.90 12.02 2.40
CA ALA A 245 2.44 11.90 2.48
C ALA A 245 1.77 12.08 1.13
N LEU A 246 0.52 11.64 1.04
CA LEU A 246 -0.45 12.12 0.06
C LEU A 246 -1.54 12.89 0.80
N ALA A 247 -1.73 14.17 0.47
CA ALA A 247 -2.91 14.90 0.86
C ALA A 247 -3.92 14.87 -0.30
N PHE A 248 -5.07 14.26 -0.05
CA PHE A 248 -6.15 14.10 -1.01
C PHE A 248 -7.32 15.00 -0.65
N MET A 249 -7.76 15.82 -1.61
CA MET A 249 -8.84 16.80 -1.44
C MET A 249 -9.95 16.53 -2.44
N THR A 250 -11.19 16.73 -1.99
CA THR A 250 -12.39 16.74 -2.84
C THR A 250 -13.01 18.13 -2.83
N ARG A 251 -13.53 18.56 -3.99
CA ARG A 251 -14.17 19.86 -4.15
C ARG A 251 -15.43 19.71 -4.99
N GLU A 252 -16.47 20.44 -4.63
CA GLU A 252 -17.69 20.55 -5.42
C GLU A 252 -17.98 22.04 -5.66
N ASP A 253 -18.12 22.42 -6.94
CA ASP A 253 -18.32 23.81 -7.38
C ASP A 253 -17.30 24.82 -6.80
N GLY A 254 -16.08 24.33 -6.51
CA GLY A 254 -14.97 25.12 -6.00
C GLY A 254 -14.84 25.14 -4.46
N GLU A 255 -15.81 24.63 -3.73
CA GLU A 255 -15.78 24.49 -2.28
C GLU A 255 -15.22 23.11 -1.90
N ILE A 256 -14.30 23.07 -0.92
CA ILE A 256 -13.72 21.81 -0.42
C ILE A 256 -14.72 21.15 0.52
N PHE A 257 -14.89 19.84 0.40
CA PHE A 257 -15.75 19.04 1.25
C PHE A 257 -15.09 17.73 1.64
N ASP A 258 -15.61 17.05 2.67
CA ASP A 258 -15.12 15.76 3.14
C ASP A 258 -15.82 14.62 2.40
N PRO A 259 -15.07 13.71 1.72
CA PRO A 259 -15.67 12.56 1.03
C PRO A 259 -16.14 11.45 1.99
N PHE A 260 -15.78 11.52 3.26
CA PHE A 260 -16.20 10.57 4.29
C PHE A 260 -17.51 11.00 4.95
N THR A 261 -18.32 10.03 5.39
CA THR A 261 -19.57 10.26 6.10
C THR A 261 -19.55 9.62 7.48
N GLY A 262 -20.21 10.28 8.44
CA GLY A 262 -20.32 9.79 9.81
C GLY A 262 -21.13 10.74 10.70
N SER A 263 -20.89 10.64 12.00
CA SER A 263 -21.69 11.36 12.99
C SER A 263 -21.58 12.90 12.90
N CYS A 264 -20.41 13.43 12.54
CA CYS A 264 -20.15 14.86 12.37
C CYS A 264 -20.19 15.33 10.91
N ASN A 265 -20.25 14.42 9.96
CA ASN A 265 -20.48 14.68 8.54
C ASN A 265 -21.61 13.77 8.01
N PRO A 266 -22.89 14.02 8.35
CA PRO A 266 -23.99 13.18 7.91
C PRO A 266 -24.29 13.40 6.43
N GLY A 267 -24.50 12.30 5.69
CA GLY A 267 -24.81 12.34 4.26
C GLY A 267 -24.51 11.04 3.56
N GLU A 268 -24.31 11.12 2.26
CA GLU A 268 -23.83 10.00 1.44
C GLU A 268 -22.31 10.11 1.30
N SER A 269 -21.61 8.97 1.45
CA SER A 269 -20.17 8.91 1.22
C SER A 269 -19.85 8.99 -0.27
N LEU A 270 -18.73 9.61 -0.63
CA LEU A 270 -18.21 9.55 -1.99
C LEU A 270 -17.45 8.23 -2.27
N TRP A 271 -17.28 7.39 -1.26
CA TRP A 271 -16.64 6.07 -1.38
C TRP A 271 -17.69 5.00 -1.64
N ALA A 272 -17.40 4.08 -2.58
CA ALA A 272 -18.22 2.88 -2.79
C ALA A 272 -18.15 1.94 -1.56
N ASP A 273 -16.98 1.85 -0.96
CA ASP A 273 -16.73 1.19 0.32
C ASP A 273 -15.79 2.11 1.11
N GLN A 274 -16.35 2.81 2.12
CA GLN A 274 -15.59 3.80 2.86
C GLN A 274 -14.47 3.12 3.65
N PRO A 275 -13.19 3.57 3.49
CA PRO A 275 -12.08 2.99 4.22
C PRO A 275 -12.28 2.97 5.73
N GLU A 276 -12.09 1.81 6.35
CA GLU A 276 -12.12 1.67 7.80
C GLU A 276 -10.86 2.27 8.43
N ILE A 277 -11.04 2.95 9.56
CA ILE A 277 -9.94 3.51 10.35
C ILE A 277 -9.71 2.61 11.55
N ALA A 278 -8.50 2.05 11.65
CA ALA A 278 -8.13 1.22 12.77
C ALA A 278 -8.26 1.97 14.11
N ASN A 279 -8.80 1.28 15.11
CA ASN A 279 -8.94 1.83 16.45
C ASN A 279 -7.57 2.09 17.08
N ILE A 280 -7.46 3.12 17.93
CA ILE A 280 -6.21 3.44 18.64
C ILE A 280 -5.70 2.29 19.53
N ASN A 281 -6.55 1.33 19.89
CA ASN A 281 -6.17 0.15 20.65
C ASN A 281 -5.64 -1.01 19.77
N ASP A 282 -5.75 -0.89 18.44
CA ASP A 282 -5.27 -1.90 17.50
C ASP A 282 -3.80 -1.65 17.17
N VAL A 283 -2.94 -1.93 18.15
CA VAL A 283 -1.49 -1.75 18.01
C VAL A 283 -0.95 -2.62 16.89
N THR A 284 -0.29 -2.01 15.92
CA THR A 284 0.31 -2.69 14.77
C THR A 284 1.77 -2.30 14.63
N PHE A 285 2.65 -3.28 14.50
CA PHE A 285 4.05 -3.05 14.13
C PHE A 285 4.15 -3.04 12.60
N THR A 286 4.61 -1.94 12.05
CA THR A 286 4.76 -1.78 10.60
C THR A 286 6.18 -2.06 10.14
N ASP A 287 7.16 -1.92 11.04
CA ASP A 287 8.56 -2.14 10.72
C ASP A 287 9.39 -2.36 12.00
N PHE A 288 10.55 -3.00 11.88
CA PHE A 288 11.51 -3.20 12.98
C PHE A 288 12.91 -3.53 12.46
N GLY A 289 13.90 -3.43 13.31
CA GLY A 289 15.25 -3.88 13.01
C GLY A 289 16.12 -3.98 14.26
N VAL A 290 17.24 -4.68 14.11
CA VAL A 290 18.31 -4.78 15.10
C VAL A 290 19.59 -4.28 14.47
N THR A 291 20.41 -3.55 15.24
CA THR A 291 21.68 -2.99 14.78
C THR A 291 22.68 -2.91 15.93
N LEU A 292 23.96 -2.82 15.60
CA LEU A 292 25.03 -2.48 16.53
C LEU A 292 25.28 -0.97 16.60
N GLU A 293 24.71 -0.20 15.66
CA GLU A 293 24.84 1.26 15.66
C GLU A 293 24.06 1.89 16.81
N ASN A 294 24.61 2.97 17.34
CA ASN A 294 23.99 3.68 18.45
C ASN A 294 22.77 4.48 17.97
N LEU A 295 21.57 3.97 18.27
CA LEU A 295 20.31 4.61 17.85
C LEU A 295 20.00 5.90 18.61
N ASP A 296 20.53 6.11 19.84
CA ASP A 296 20.41 7.43 20.49
C ASP A 296 21.17 8.51 19.70
N ALA A 297 22.33 8.14 19.14
CA ALA A 297 23.08 9.05 18.27
C ALA A 297 22.39 9.27 16.92
N PHE A 298 21.81 8.23 16.34
CA PHE A 298 21.03 8.33 15.10
C PHE A 298 19.81 9.25 15.28
N PHE A 299 18.98 9.00 16.27
CA PHE A 299 17.77 9.76 16.53
C PHE A 299 18.00 11.10 17.27
N ALA A 300 19.25 11.44 17.60
CA ALA A 300 19.59 12.78 18.09
C ALA A 300 19.33 13.87 17.05
N PHE A 301 19.31 13.51 15.77
CA PHE A 301 18.99 14.40 14.66
C PHE A 301 17.50 14.27 14.32
N PRO A 302 16.69 15.35 14.42
CA PRO A 302 15.24 15.31 14.18
C PRO A 302 14.85 14.78 12.79
N GLU A 303 15.65 15.03 11.76
CA GLU A 303 15.45 14.55 10.40
C GLU A 303 15.51 13.02 10.30
N ASN A 304 16.36 12.36 11.10
CA ASN A 304 16.55 10.91 11.05
C ASN A 304 15.31 10.11 11.48
N HIS A 305 14.35 10.73 12.15
CA HIS A 305 13.09 10.06 12.47
C HIS A 305 12.27 9.67 11.24
N ARG A 306 12.56 10.28 10.08
CA ARG A 306 11.87 10.06 8.81
C ARG A 306 12.62 9.09 7.89
N TRP A 307 13.79 8.64 8.31
CA TRP A 307 14.61 7.67 7.59
C TRP A 307 14.53 6.30 8.24
N GLN A 308 14.84 5.26 7.46
CA GLN A 308 14.99 3.91 7.99
C GLN A 308 16.24 3.88 8.89
N PRO A 309 16.13 3.47 10.16
CA PRO A 309 17.31 3.23 10.96
C PRO A 309 18.12 2.06 10.40
N PRO A 310 19.43 2.01 10.67
CA PRO A 310 20.25 0.85 10.31
C PRO A 310 19.66 -0.44 10.86
N ALA A 311 19.76 -1.52 10.09
CA ALA A 311 19.38 -2.86 10.51
C ALA A 311 20.31 -3.89 9.90
N GLU A 312 20.66 -4.90 10.67
CA GLU A 312 21.42 -6.06 10.23
C GLU A 312 20.66 -7.33 10.62
N GLY A 313 20.50 -8.26 9.70
CA GLY A 313 19.82 -9.54 9.92
C GLY A 313 20.59 -10.51 10.82
N TYR A 314 21.73 -10.10 11.35
CA TYR A 314 22.60 -10.91 12.20
C TYR A 314 23.36 -10.04 13.19
N VAL A 315 23.88 -10.67 14.24
CA VAL A 315 24.73 -10.03 15.26
C VAL A 315 25.97 -10.90 15.48
N PRO A 316 27.21 -10.37 15.42
CA PRO A 316 28.42 -11.12 15.71
C PRO A 316 28.57 -11.41 17.21
N LEU A 317 29.29 -12.46 17.58
CA LEU A 317 29.49 -12.87 18.98
C LEU A 317 30.23 -11.85 19.85
N ASP A 318 31.06 -11.00 19.27
CA ASP A 318 31.92 -10.05 20.00
C ASP A 318 31.26 -8.69 20.30
N HIS A 319 29.93 -8.61 20.23
CA HIS A 319 29.20 -7.37 20.50
C HIS A 319 28.99 -7.11 21.99
N ASP A 320 28.92 -5.84 22.39
CA ASP A 320 28.65 -5.45 23.81
C ASP A 320 27.17 -5.46 24.17
N GLY A 321 26.28 -5.46 23.17
CA GLY A 321 24.82 -5.42 23.26
C GLY A 321 24.21 -5.07 21.91
N ILE A 322 22.89 -5.03 21.85
CA ILE A 322 22.15 -4.76 20.61
C ILE A 322 21.23 -3.56 20.76
N TRP A 323 21.14 -2.77 19.72
CA TRP A 323 20.10 -1.79 19.55
C TRP A 323 18.97 -2.39 18.75
N MET A 324 17.75 -2.12 19.16
CA MET A 324 16.54 -2.51 18.44
C MET A 324 15.66 -1.29 18.23
N TRP A 325 15.00 -1.24 17.12
CA TRP A 325 13.98 -0.24 16.85
C TRP A 325 12.72 -0.88 16.30
N VAL A 326 11.61 -0.23 16.55
CA VAL A 326 10.29 -0.62 16.02
C VAL A 326 9.54 0.62 15.56
N ARG A 327 8.74 0.46 14.52
CA ARG A 327 7.73 1.41 14.07
C ARG A 327 6.36 0.77 14.18
N GLY A 328 5.38 1.59 14.47
CA GLY A 328 4.04 1.07 14.57
C GLY A 328 2.97 2.14 14.47
N LEU A 329 1.75 1.65 14.40
CA LEU A 329 0.52 2.42 14.40
C LEU A 329 -0.25 2.13 15.69
N ASN A 330 -1.00 3.14 16.13
CA ASN A 330 -1.97 3.01 17.22
C ASN A 330 -1.34 2.51 18.53
N LEU A 331 -0.73 3.41 19.28
CA LEU A 331 -0.23 3.12 20.62
C LEU A 331 -1.09 3.84 21.66
N PRO A 332 -1.93 3.13 22.44
CA PRO A 332 -2.74 3.75 23.48
C PRO A 332 -1.87 4.38 24.58
N ALA A 333 -2.40 5.38 25.25
CA ALA A 333 -1.76 5.94 26.44
C ALA A 333 -1.53 4.87 27.52
N ASN A 334 -0.42 4.97 28.24
CA ASN A 334 -0.04 4.02 29.30
C ASN A 334 0.15 2.58 28.80
N SER A 335 0.64 2.40 27.57
CA SER A 335 1.01 1.08 27.07
C SER A 335 2.28 0.55 27.76
N THR A 336 2.27 -0.75 27.99
CA THR A 336 3.42 -1.49 28.55
C THR A 336 4.04 -2.39 27.48
N CYS A 337 5.32 -2.69 27.63
CA CYS A 337 6.04 -3.59 26.75
C CYS A 337 6.82 -4.64 27.53
N THR A 338 7.05 -5.80 26.90
CA THR A 338 7.91 -6.87 27.39
C THR A 338 8.62 -7.50 26.21
N PHE A 339 9.93 -7.75 26.36
CA PHE A 339 10.70 -8.55 25.41
C PHE A 339 11.06 -9.89 26.03
N ARG A 340 10.94 -10.95 25.23
CA ARG A 340 11.41 -12.28 25.59
C ARG A 340 12.37 -12.80 24.54
N PHE A 341 13.53 -13.20 24.98
CA PHE A 341 14.58 -13.77 24.14
C PHE A 341 14.66 -15.27 24.40
N TYR A 342 14.47 -16.03 23.35
CA TYR A 342 14.58 -17.49 23.38
C TYR A 342 15.88 -17.89 22.69
N ASP A 343 16.64 -18.79 23.31
CA ASP A 343 17.90 -19.26 22.78
C ASP A 343 17.70 -20.19 21.55
N PRO A 344 18.78 -20.62 20.86
CA PRO A 344 18.67 -21.53 19.73
C PRO A 344 18.06 -22.91 20.04
N ALA A 345 18.01 -23.31 21.33
CA ALA A 345 17.31 -24.53 21.74
C ALA A 345 15.79 -24.31 21.88
N GLY A 346 15.34 -23.06 21.85
CA GLY A 346 13.95 -22.66 22.03
C GLY A 346 13.54 -22.41 23.48
N ASP A 347 14.51 -22.44 24.40
CA ASP A 347 14.25 -22.16 25.80
C ASP A 347 14.22 -20.65 26.08
N LEU A 348 13.33 -20.21 26.98
CA LEU A 348 13.28 -18.81 27.43
C LEU A 348 14.57 -18.47 28.17
N HIS A 349 15.44 -17.69 27.54
CA HIS A 349 16.73 -17.32 28.05
C HIS A 349 16.70 -16.03 28.88
N TYR A 350 15.97 -15.01 28.37
CA TYR A 350 15.91 -13.70 29.03
C TYR A 350 14.51 -13.09 28.86
N ASP A 351 13.94 -12.59 29.96
CA ASP A 351 12.69 -11.84 30.01
C ASP A 351 12.97 -10.48 30.64
N THR A 352 12.70 -9.40 29.91
CA THR A 352 12.95 -8.04 30.39
C THR A 352 12.04 -7.65 31.56
N GLY A 353 10.97 -8.42 31.81
CA GLY A 353 9.84 -7.94 32.57
C GLY A 353 9.10 -6.84 31.79
N TRP A 354 7.94 -6.44 32.30
CA TRP A 354 7.19 -5.35 31.68
C TRP A 354 7.75 -3.99 32.10
N PHE A 355 7.67 -3.03 31.20
CA PHE A 355 8.00 -1.62 31.44
C PHE A 355 7.05 -0.72 30.65
N TRP A 356 7.00 0.56 31.02
CA TRP A 356 6.14 1.52 30.34
C TRP A 356 6.76 1.98 29.02
N LEU A 357 5.96 1.95 27.93
CA LEU A 357 6.31 2.59 26.65
C LEU A 357 6.08 4.10 26.70
N ASN A 358 4.92 4.53 27.18
CA ASN A 358 4.44 5.91 27.09
C ASN A 358 3.66 6.32 28.35
N PHE A 359 4.22 6.04 29.54
CA PHE A 359 3.55 6.37 30.82
C PHE A 359 3.17 7.87 30.90
N GLY A 360 1.89 8.15 31.18
CA GLY A 360 1.37 9.50 31.34
C GLY A 360 1.32 10.33 30.07
N ILE A 361 1.63 9.77 28.90
CA ILE A 361 1.59 10.43 27.60
C ILE A 361 0.30 10.06 26.88
N THR A 362 -0.14 10.93 25.98
CA THR A 362 -1.27 10.69 25.08
C THR A 362 -1.02 9.49 24.16
N SER A 363 -2.06 9.01 23.50
CA SER A 363 -1.98 7.98 22.47
C SER A 363 -1.22 8.50 21.24
N TYR A 364 -0.56 7.59 20.52
CA TYR A 364 0.11 7.89 19.26
C TYR A 364 -0.57 7.13 18.11
N ARG A 365 -0.87 7.80 17.01
CA ARG A 365 -1.34 7.16 15.78
C ARG A 365 -0.21 6.53 14.98
N PHE A 366 0.95 7.19 14.96
CA PHE A 366 2.19 6.72 14.37
C PHE A 366 3.32 6.91 15.39
N TRP A 367 4.19 5.93 15.54
CA TRP A 367 5.25 5.98 16.53
C TRP A 367 6.48 5.20 16.10
N ASN A 368 7.66 5.70 16.53
CA ASN A 368 8.94 5.03 16.48
C ASN A 368 9.44 4.82 17.91
N TRP A 369 10.00 3.72 18.15
CA TRP A 369 10.63 3.44 19.42
C TRP A 369 11.92 2.68 19.24
N TRP A 370 12.98 2.99 20.04
CA TRP A 370 14.28 2.36 20.01
C TRP A 370 14.79 2.16 21.43
N PHE A 371 15.63 1.14 21.61
CA PHE A 371 16.16 0.74 22.92
C PHE A 371 17.38 -0.14 22.74
N TYR A 372 18.20 -0.19 23.81
CA TYR A 372 19.40 -1.00 23.90
C TYR A 372 19.21 -2.16 24.87
N TRP A 373 19.66 -3.34 24.48
CA TRP A 373 19.64 -4.55 25.29
C TRP A 373 21.02 -5.15 25.40
N ASP A 374 21.48 -5.38 26.65
CA ASP A 374 22.55 -6.32 26.98
C ASP A 374 21.88 -7.60 27.48
N VAL A 375 21.82 -8.62 26.61
CA VAL A 375 21.21 -9.92 26.93
C VAL A 375 22.30 -10.85 27.45
N PRO A 376 22.31 -11.17 28.76
CA PRO A 376 23.40 -11.97 29.37
C PRO A 376 23.58 -13.30 28.66
N GLY A 377 24.79 -13.59 28.19
CA GLY A 377 25.16 -14.87 27.58
C GLY A 377 24.80 -15.01 26.08
N MET A 378 24.16 -14.03 25.46
CA MET A 378 23.89 -14.05 24.04
C MET A 378 25.18 -14.14 23.22
N GLN A 379 26.23 -13.38 23.61
CA GLN A 379 27.55 -13.35 22.97
C GLN A 379 28.31 -14.68 23.01
N GLN A 380 27.87 -15.65 23.83
CA GLN A 380 28.48 -16.97 23.92
C GLN A 380 27.65 -18.08 23.29
N THR A 381 26.49 -17.73 22.71
CA THR A 381 25.51 -18.71 22.25
C THR A 381 25.15 -18.43 20.79
N PRO A 382 25.98 -18.89 19.83
CA PRO A 382 25.71 -18.72 18.42
C PRO A 382 24.49 -19.54 17.96
N GLY A 383 23.83 -19.06 16.92
CA GLY A 383 22.66 -19.69 16.32
C GLY A 383 21.48 -18.74 16.22
N THR A 384 20.35 -19.22 15.73
CA THR A 384 19.14 -18.43 15.54
C THR A 384 18.36 -18.34 16.84
N TRP A 385 18.33 -17.16 17.41
CA TRP A 385 17.49 -16.79 18.54
C TRP A 385 16.11 -16.38 18.06
N ARG A 386 15.12 -16.40 18.94
CA ARG A 386 13.79 -15.83 18.68
C ARG A 386 13.51 -14.72 19.68
N VAL A 387 13.09 -13.56 19.16
CA VAL A 387 12.69 -12.42 19.97
C VAL A 387 11.19 -12.23 19.86
N ASN A 388 10.49 -12.20 21.00
CA ASN A 388 9.06 -11.92 21.08
C ASN A 388 8.83 -10.58 21.77
N VAL A 389 8.02 -9.73 21.14
CA VAL A 389 7.65 -8.41 21.64
C VAL A 389 6.18 -8.38 22.00
N PHE A 390 5.91 -8.09 23.27
CA PHE A 390 4.54 -8.00 23.79
C PHE A 390 4.21 -6.54 24.11
N VAL A 391 3.06 -6.08 23.66
CA VAL A 391 2.48 -4.79 24.08
C VAL A 391 1.20 -5.06 24.84
N ASN A 392 1.03 -4.45 26.00
CA ASN A 392 -0.12 -4.67 26.89
C ASN A 392 -0.39 -6.16 27.18
N GLY A 393 0.67 -6.97 27.19
CA GLY A 393 0.62 -8.41 27.43
C GLY A 393 0.18 -9.27 26.25
N GLN A 394 -0.06 -8.68 25.09
CA GLN A 394 -0.34 -9.40 23.84
C GLN A 394 0.92 -9.48 22.97
N LEU A 395 1.15 -10.63 22.33
CA LEU A 395 2.24 -10.80 21.38
C LEU A 395 1.92 -10.06 20.09
N HIS A 396 2.74 -9.10 19.70
CA HIS A 396 2.58 -8.31 18.48
C HIS A 396 3.66 -8.59 17.43
N LEU A 397 4.88 -8.97 17.86
CA LEU A 397 5.99 -9.22 16.95
C LEU A 397 6.82 -10.41 17.46
N SER A 398 7.15 -11.32 16.54
CA SER A 398 8.06 -12.45 16.79
C SER A 398 8.98 -12.60 15.59
N PHE A 399 10.29 -12.53 15.80
CA PHE A 399 11.26 -12.59 14.72
C PHE A 399 12.50 -13.39 15.10
N PRO A 400 13.17 -14.01 14.10
CA PRO A 400 14.47 -14.65 14.31
C PRO A 400 15.58 -13.59 14.41
N LEU A 401 16.60 -13.87 15.20
CA LEU A 401 17.83 -13.08 15.31
C LEU A 401 19.02 -14.02 15.24
N ASP A 402 19.81 -13.93 14.20
CA ASP A 402 20.97 -14.79 14.01
C ASP A 402 22.19 -14.22 14.76
N ILE A 403 22.73 -15.00 15.69
CA ILE A 403 24.00 -14.73 16.37
C ILE A 403 25.07 -15.56 15.69
N VAL A 404 26.02 -14.90 15.02
CA VAL A 404 27.01 -15.56 14.16
C VAL A 404 28.40 -15.52 14.78
N ALA A 405 29.24 -16.52 14.46
CA ALA A 405 30.63 -16.52 14.89
C ALA A 405 31.39 -15.36 14.23
N ASP A 406 32.38 -14.82 14.93
CA ASP A 406 33.21 -13.73 14.43
C ASP A 406 33.90 -14.12 13.11
N GLY A 407 33.75 -13.26 12.09
CA GLY A 407 34.30 -13.46 10.76
C GLY A 407 33.52 -14.44 9.88
N ASP A 408 32.38 -14.96 10.30
CA ASP A 408 31.50 -15.73 9.44
C ASP A 408 30.93 -14.81 8.34
N PRO A 409 30.93 -15.26 7.07
CA PRO A 409 30.29 -14.49 6.02
C PRO A 409 28.77 -14.48 6.22
N THR A 410 28.19 -13.30 6.19
CA THR A 410 26.74 -13.10 6.22
C THR A 410 26.32 -12.51 4.88
N PRO A 411 26.16 -13.35 3.85
CA PRO A 411 25.72 -12.87 2.54
C PRO A 411 24.29 -12.35 2.64
N ASN A 412 24.00 -11.30 1.87
CA ASN A 412 22.64 -10.82 1.69
C ASN A 412 21.71 -11.99 1.30
N ARG A 413 20.59 -12.10 1.96
CA ARG A 413 19.55 -13.11 1.69
C ARG A 413 18.46 -12.45 0.85
N PRO A 414 18.01 -13.08 -0.23
CA PRO A 414 16.90 -12.53 -1.01
C PRO A 414 15.65 -12.45 -0.12
N PRO A 415 14.71 -11.52 -0.42
CA PRO A 415 13.44 -11.50 0.25
C PRO A 415 12.77 -12.87 0.26
N SER A 416 12.22 -13.25 1.38
CA SER A 416 11.50 -14.49 1.55
C SER A 416 10.23 -14.50 0.68
N THR A 417 9.66 -15.66 0.48
CA THR A 417 8.53 -15.84 -0.43
C THR A 417 7.31 -15.08 0.07
N ILE A 418 6.85 -14.07 -0.68
CA ILE A 418 5.49 -13.57 -0.53
C ILE A 418 4.53 -14.77 -0.66
N SER A 419 3.57 -14.89 0.27
CA SER A 419 2.76 -16.10 0.33
C SER A 419 1.77 -16.21 -0.82
N SER A 420 1.22 -15.08 -1.31
CA SER A 420 0.31 -15.00 -2.45
C SER A 420 0.08 -13.55 -2.88
N ALA A 421 -0.46 -13.39 -4.08
CA ALA A 421 -1.10 -12.16 -4.53
C ALA A 421 -2.56 -12.47 -4.91
N VAL A 422 -3.43 -11.47 -4.84
CA VAL A 422 -4.83 -11.56 -5.26
C VAL A 422 -5.23 -10.32 -6.04
N ILE A 423 -6.06 -10.48 -7.06
CA ILE A 423 -6.66 -9.37 -7.80
C ILE A 423 -8.12 -9.21 -7.35
N ARG A 424 -8.54 -7.98 -7.14
CA ARG A 424 -9.93 -7.61 -6.82
C ARG A 424 -10.41 -6.51 -7.77
N PRO A 425 -11.75 -6.44 -8.03
CA PRO A 425 -12.80 -7.37 -7.61
C PRO A 425 -12.64 -8.76 -8.27
N ASN A 426 -13.33 -9.78 -7.78
CA ASN A 426 -13.23 -11.15 -8.30
C ASN A 426 -13.95 -11.37 -9.65
N ASN A 427 -14.89 -10.49 -9.99
CA ASN A 427 -15.64 -10.47 -11.25
C ASN A 427 -15.61 -9.04 -11.78
N PRO A 428 -14.48 -8.57 -12.29
CA PRO A 428 -14.32 -7.19 -12.73
C PRO A 428 -15.02 -6.94 -14.06
N THR A 429 -15.62 -5.77 -14.18
CA THR A 429 -16.10 -5.17 -15.43
C THR A 429 -15.06 -4.18 -15.96
N LEU A 430 -15.23 -3.67 -17.17
CA LEU A 430 -14.31 -2.67 -17.74
C LEU A 430 -14.35 -1.31 -17.02
N ASP A 431 -15.37 -1.06 -16.21
CA ASP A 431 -15.52 0.19 -15.43
C ASP A 431 -14.85 0.10 -14.04
N ASP A 432 -14.28 -1.06 -13.68
CA ASP A 432 -13.66 -1.27 -12.37
C ASP A 432 -12.18 -0.83 -12.33
N VAL A 433 -11.67 -0.64 -11.14
CA VAL A 433 -10.23 -0.58 -10.85
C VAL A 433 -9.78 -1.95 -10.33
N LEU A 434 -8.85 -2.58 -11.04
CA LEU A 434 -8.22 -3.80 -10.57
C LEU A 434 -7.16 -3.47 -9.53
N VAL A 435 -7.22 -4.14 -8.39
CA VAL A 435 -6.27 -4.00 -7.28
C VAL A 435 -5.54 -5.32 -7.10
N CYS A 436 -4.22 -5.33 -7.30
CA CYS A 436 -3.36 -6.46 -6.96
C CYS A 436 -2.81 -6.28 -5.57
N GLU A 437 -3.28 -7.07 -4.61
CA GLU A 437 -2.81 -7.05 -3.23
C GLU A 437 -1.84 -8.20 -2.96
N VAL A 438 -0.72 -7.88 -2.33
CA VAL A 438 0.29 -8.85 -1.88
C VAL A 438 0.00 -9.26 -0.45
N ASN A 439 -0.03 -10.57 -0.21
CA ASN A 439 -0.07 -11.12 1.13
C ASN A 439 1.36 -11.33 1.64
N SER A 440 1.83 -10.35 2.37
CA SER A 440 3.19 -10.21 2.90
C SER A 440 3.20 -10.48 4.40
N ALA A 441 4.31 -10.99 4.92
CA ALA A 441 4.61 -11.04 6.35
C ALA A 441 5.15 -9.70 6.89
N GLY A 442 5.14 -8.66 6.08
CA GLY A 442 5.65 -7.34 6.41
C GLY A 442 7.17 -7.34 6.55
N PRO A 443 7.73 -6.76 7.63
CA PRO A 443 9.18 -6.71 7.84
C PRO A 443 9.88 -8.08 7.91
N LEU A 444 9.12 -9.16 8.07
CA LEU A 444 9.65 -10.54 8.05
C LEU A 444 9.84 -11.10 6.65
N ASP A 445 9.45 -10.37 5.62
CA ASP A 445 9.67 -10.77 4.23
C ASP A 445 11.15 -10.73 3.84
N ASP A 446 11.97 -9.97 4.58
CA ASP A 446 13.41 -9.97 4.45
C ASP A 446 14.09 -10.34 5.79
N LEU A 447 14.98 -11.34 5.77
CA LEU A 447 15.65 -11.81 6.98
C LEU A 447 16.86 -10.94 7.37
N ASP A 448 17.30 -10.06 6.48
CA ASP A 448 18.31 -9.03 6.73
C ASP A 448 17.65 -7.70 7.13
N TRP A 449 16.29 -7.67 7.11
CA TRP A 449 15.41 -6.55 7.42
C TRP A 449 15.62 -5.35 6.50
N ASP A 450 16.02 -5.62 5.26
CA ASP A 450 16.01 -4.65 4.19
C ASP A 450 14.59 -4.25 3.80
N ILE A 451 14.42 -3.03 3.28
CA ILE A 451 13.12 -2.60 2.79
C ILE A 451 12.80 -3.33 1.50
N VAL A 452 11.81 -4.22 1.56
CA VAL A 452 11.35 -4.94 0.37
C VAL A 452 10.57 -3.98 -0.54
N ARG A 453 10.95 -3.97 -1.82
CA ARG A 453 10.24 -3.33 -2.90
C ARG A 453 9.58 -4.40 -3.78
N TYR A 454 8.45 -4.06 -4.37
CA TYR A 454 7.63 -4.99 -5.14
C TYR A 454 7.54 -4.48 -6.58
N ARG A 455 7.98 -5.31 -7.55
CA ARG A 455 7.76 -5.06 -8.97
C ARG A 455 6.45 -5.69 -9.38
N TYR A 456 5.49 -4.87 -9.78
CA TYR A 456 4.20 -5.28 -10.30
C TYR A 456 4.26 -5.26 -11.83
N THR A 457 4.04 -6.42 -12.45
CA THR A 457 3.93 -6.55 -13.90
C THR A 457 2.53 -7.04 -14.22
N TRP A 458 1.68 -6.15 -14.72
CA TRP A 458 0.35 -6.44 -15.18
C TRP A 458 0.39 -6.81 -16.65
N SER A 459 -0.32 -7.87 -17.03
CA SER A 459 -0.40 -8.33 -18.42
C SER A 459 -1.75 -8.96 -18.73
N VAL A 460 -2.07 -8.99 -20.03
CA VAL A 460 -3.23 -9.65 -20.59
C VAL A 460 -2.76 -10.37 -21.85
N GLY A 461 -3.03 -11.68 -22.00
CA GLY A 461 -2.58 -12.47 -23.14
C GLY A 461 -1.06 -12.41 -23.40
N GLY A 462 -0.26 -12.07 -22.41
CA GLY A 462 1.19 -11.86 -22.55
C GLY A 462 1.62 -10.43 -22.93
N ARG A 463 0.68 -9.55 -23.29
CA ARG A 463 0.94 -8.12 -23.50
C ARG A 463 1.04 -7.43 -22.15
N VAL A 464 2.15 -6.75 -21.89
CA VAL A 464 2.35 -5.97 -20.66
C VAL A 464 1.55 -4.67 -20.74
N LEU A 465 0.66 -4.48 -19.77
CA LEU A 465 -0.16 -3.28 -19.62
C LEU A 465 0.50 -2.24 -18.72
N ARG A 466 1.17 -2.70 -17.65
CA ARG A 466 1.85 -1.88 -16.68
C ARG A 466 3.02 -2.65 -16.06
N ASP A 467 4.13 -1.97 -15.84
CA ASP A 467 5.31 -2.49 -15.14
C ASP A 467 5.87 -1.39 -14.24
N THR A 468 5.82 -1.59 -12.92
CA THR A 468 6.18 -0.58 -11.93
C THR A 468 6.82 -1.21 -10.72
N VAL A 469 7.62 -0.42 -9.99
CA VAL A 469 8.19 -0.78 -8.71
C VAL A 469 7.57 0.12 -7.64
N SER A 470 7.12 -0.48 -6.55
CA SER A 470 6.50 0.23 -5.43
C SER A 470 7.02 -0.32 -4.11
N ALA A 471 7.06 0.52 -3.08
CA ALA A 471 7.24 0.09 -1.70
C ALA A 471 5.93 -0.42 -1.06
N GLY A 472 4.79 -0.23 -1.74
CA GLY A 472 3.47 -0.62 -1.24
C GLY A 472 3.07 -2.04 -1.63
N LEU A 473 2.25 -2.67 -0.80
CA LEU A 473 1.73 -4.03 -0.94
C LEU A 473 0.48 -4.13 -1.82
N ALA A 474 0.12 -3.04 -2.51
CA ALA A 474 -0.93 -3.05 -3.52
C ALA A 474 -0.60 -2.08 -4.67
N ASP A 475 -0.95 -2.48 -5.88
CA ASP A 475 -0.88 -1.67 -7.10
C ASP A 475 -2.19 -1.77 -7.86
N PHE A 476 -2.50 -0.74 -8.67
CA PHE A 476 -3.78 -0.58 -9.32
C PHE A 476 -3.63 -0.57 -10.84
N LEU A 477 -4.66 -1.08 -11.51
CA LEU A 477 -4.77 -1.04 -12.97
C LEU A 477 -6.21 -0.71 -13.37
N PRO A 478 -6.46 0.26 -14.28
CA PRO A 478 -7.78 0.42 -14.87
C PRO A 478 -8.20 -0.83 -15.63
N ALA A 479 -9.35 -1.40 -15.31
CA ALA A 479 -9.85 -2.59 -15.99
C ALA A 479 -10.14 -2.35 -17.48
N SER A 480 -10.40 -1.09 -17.86
CA SER A 480 -10.58 -0.65 -19.26
C SER A 480 -9.37 -0.86 -20.17
N LEU A 481 -8.19 -1.18 -19.60
CA LEU A 481 -7.00 -1.57 -20.38
C LEU A 481 -7.04 -3.03 -20.85
N ALA A 482 -7.96 -3.84 -20.33
CA ALA A 482 -8.27 -5.19 -20.77
C ALA A 482 -9.52 -5.19 -21.66
N CYS A 483 -10.02 -6.37 -22.00
CA CYS A 483 -11.23 -6.59 -22.77
C CYS A 483 -12.10 -7.66 -22.08
N GLU A 484 -13.40 -7.70 -22.44
CA GLU A 484 -14.35 -8.66 -21.88
C GLU A 484 -13.90 -10.10 -22.10
N GLY A 485 -14.00 -10.94 -21.06
CA GLY A 485 -13.65 -12.35 -21.08
C GLY A 485 -12.16 -12.65 -21.14
N ALA A 486 -11.29 -11.65 -21.14
CA ALA A 486 -9.85 -11.85 -21.10
C ALA A 486 -9.37 -12.15 -19.67
N VAL A 487 -8.21 -12.82 -19.54
CA VAL A 487 -7.56 -13.09 -18.28
C VAL A 487 -6.46 -12.05 -18.05
N VAL A 488 -6.62 -11.25 -17.00
CA VAL A 488 -5.61 -10.29 -16.55
C VAL A 488 -4.74 -10.95 -15.50
N GLU A 489 -3.43 -10.84 -15.68
CA GLU A 489 -2.42 -11.32 -14.76
C GLU A 489 -1.72 -10.16 -14.07
N CYS A 490 -1.44 -10.31 -12.78
CA CYS A 490 -0.52 -9.48 -12.03
C CYS A 490 0.58 -10.36 -11.45
N ARG A 491 1.80 -10.21 -11.96
CA ARG A 491 2.99 -10.86 -11.42
C ARG A 491 3.70 -9.91 -10.49
N VAL A 492 3.96 -10.35 -9.25
CA VAL A 492 4.65 -9.56 -8.24
C VAL A 492 5.97 -10.21 -7.88
N THR A 493 7.06 -9.46 -8.04
CA THR A 493 8.43 -9.90 -7.71
C THR A 493 8.93 -9.02 -6.56
N PRO A 494 9.19 -9.59 -5.36
CA PRO A 494 9.81 -8.87 -4.27
C PRO A 494 11.32 -8.72 -4.52
N SER A 495 11.93 -7.64 -4.04
CA SER A 495 13.38 -7.40 -4.13
C SER A 495 13.83 -6.53 -2.96
N ASP A 496 14.99 -6.81 -2.38
CA ASP A 496 15.68 -5.95 -1.40
C ASP A 496 16.48 -4.82 -2.08
N GLY A 497 16.49 -4.82 -3.42
CA GLY A 497 17.27 -3.90 -4.25
C GLY A 497 18.64 -4.42 -4.67
N LEU A 498 19.05 -5.57 -4.16
CA LEU A 498 20.28 -6.28 -4.52
C LEU A 498 19.95 -7.60 -5.23
N VAL A 499 18.96 -8.33 -4.72
CA VAL A 499 18.54 -9.65 -5.22
C VAL A 499 17.02 -9.72 -5.27
N ASP A 500 16.48 -10.38 -6.29
CA ASP A 500 15.05 -10.64 -6.40
C ASP A 500 14.68 -11.92 -5.64
N GLY A 501 13.57 -11.87 -4.91
CA GLY A 501 12.92 -13.02 -4.31
C GLY A 501 12.04 -13.78 -5.31
N THR A 502 11.32 -14.78 -4.82
CA THR A 502 10.43 -15.59 -5.65
C THR A 502 9.15 -14.81 -6.01
N ALA A 503 8.88 -14.66 -7.29
CA ALA A 503 7.67 -14.01 -7.78
C ALA A 503 6.42 -14.87 -7.53
N VAL A 504 5.29 -14.20 -7.31
CA VAL A 504 3.94 -14.79 -7.30
C VAL A 504 3.09 -14.16 -8.40
N THR A 505 2.08 -14.89 -8.88
CA THR A 505 1.15 -14.40 -9.91
C THR A 505 -0.28 -14.56 -9.41
N ALA A 506 -1.07 -13.51 -9.58
CA ALA A 506 -2.51 -13.52 -9.42
C ALA A 506 -3.18 -13.36 -10.79
N MET A 507 -4.35 -13.93 -10.96
CA MET A 507 -5.13 -13.87 -12.20
C MET A 507 -6.58 -13.57 -11.90
N VAL A 508 -7.25 -12.84 -12.80
CA VAL A 508 -8.68 -12.61 -12.78
C VAL A 508 -9.23 -12.62 -14.20
N GLU A 509 -10.40 -13.23 -14.40
CA GLU A 509 -11.12 -13.19 -15.68
C GLU A 509 -12.07 -12.00 -15.68
N MET A 510 -12.02 -11.20 -16.75
CA MET A 510 -12.91 -10.08 -16.94
C MET A 510 -14.32 -10.56 -17.23
N ASP A 511 -15.35 -9.89 -16.68
CA ASP A 511 -16.75 -10.21 -16.97
C ASP A 511 -17.08 -9.94 -18.44
N GLY A 512 -17.93 -10.80 -19.02
CA GLY A 512 -18.37 -10.69 -20.39
C GLY A 512 -17.91 -11.83 -21.30
N PRO A 513 -18.39 -11.85 -22.53
CA PRO A 513 -18.03 -12.89 -23.49
C PRO A 513 -16.61 -12.64 -24.03
N PHE A 514 -15.79 -13.69 -24.05
CA PHE A 514 -14.48 -13.62 -24.69
C PHE A 514 -14.61 -13.29 -26.18
N SER A 515 -13.99 -12.20 -26.61
CA SER A 515 -14.06 -11.69 -27.98
C SER A 515 -13.20 -12.46 -29.00
N GLY A 516 -12.26 -13.28 -28.52
CA GLY A 516 -11.23 -13.93 -29.36
C GLY A 516 -9.94 -13.10 -29.50
N ASP A 517 -9.82 -12.02 -28.73
CA ASP A 517 -8.66 -11.15 -28.62
C ASP A 517 -8.13 -11.29 -27.19
N ALA A 518 -7.18 -12.19 -26.97
CA ALA A 518 -6.74 -12.56 -25.62
C ALA A 518 -5.78 -11.54 -25.02
N ASP A 519 -5.06 -10.79 -25.86
CA ASP A 519 -4.13 -9.73 -25.41
C ASP A 519 -4.71 -8.33 -25.48
N CYS A 520 -5.96 -8.22 -25.93
CA CYS A 520 -6.74 -6.98 -26.00
C CYS A 520 -6.03 -5.87 -26.79
N ASP A 521 -5.36 -6.22 -27.89
CA ASP A 521 -4.72 -5.25 -28.78
C ASP A 521 -5.66 -4.72 -29.89
N GLY A 522 -6.90 -5.22 -29.92
CA GLY A 522 -7.93 -4.89 -30.88
C GLY A 522 -7.89 -5.79 -32.11
N ILE A 523 -7.02 -6.78 -32.15
CA ILE A 523 -6.90 -7.76 -33.22
C ILE A 523 -7.31 -9.13 -32.66
N LEU A 524 -8.21 -9.81 -33.33
CA LEU A 524 -8.62 -11.15 -32.88
C LEU A 524 -7.45 -12.12 -32.91
N ASP A 525 -7.20 -12.79 -31.79
CA ASP A 525 -6.23 -13.89 -31.71
C ASP A 525 -6.75 -15.11 -32.44
N CYS A 526 -6.15 -15.35 -33.55
CA CYS A 526 -6.58 -16.34 -34.47
C CYS A 526 -5.56 -17.49 -34.47
N PRO A 527 -5.83 -18.66 -33.85
CA PRO A 527 -4.88 -19.76 -33.90
C PRO A 527 -4.51 -20.09 -35.35
N GLY A 528 -3.23 -19.85 -35.71
CA GLY A 528 -2.74 -20.07 -37.07
C GLY A 528 -2.67 -18.83 -37.95
N ASP A 529 -3.13 -17.67 -37.52
CA ASP A 529 -2.82 -16.39 -38.16
C ASP A 529 -1.48 -15.88 -37.61
N PHE A 530 -0.41 -16.29 -38.25
CA PHE A 530 0.95 -16.04 -37.77
C PHE A 530 1.53 -14.70 -38.24
N ASN A 531 0.85 -14.04 -39.20
CA ASN A 531 1.24 -12.72 -39.68
C ASN A 531 0.35 -11.61 -39.16
N HIS A 532 -0.70 -11.96 -38.34
CA HIS A 532 -1.64 -11.06 -37.71
C HIS A 532 -2.39 -10.14 -38.70
N ASP A 533 -2.75 -10.70 -39.89
CA ASP A 533 -3.50 -9.95 -40.89
C ASP A 533 -5.02 -10.19 -40.82
N GLY A 534 -5.50 -10.95 -39.82
CA GLY A 534 -6.91 -11.30 -39.62
C GLY A 534 -7.39 -12.45 -40.51
N HIS A 535 -6.53 -13.12 -41.25
CA HIS A 535 -6.87 -14.18 -42.16
C HIS A 535 -5.92 -15.34 -42.10
N ARG A 536 -6.39 -16.55 -41.88
CA ARG A 536 -5.61 -17.78 -42.00
C ARG A 536 -5.52 -18.19 -43.45
N ASN A 537 -4.41 -17.90 -44.08
CA ASN A 537 -4.24 -18.02 -45.54
C ASN A 537 -2.88 -18.62 -45.93
N GLY A 538 -2.48 -18.48 -47.17
CA GLY A 538 -1.23 -19.02 -47.68
C GLY A 538 0.05 -18.43 -47.07
N GLY A 539 -0.04 -17.19 -46.51
CA GLY A 539 1.06 -16.53 -45.80
C GLY A 539 1.37 -17.26 -44.50
N ASP A 540 0.34 -17.61 -43.75
CA ASP A 540 0.43 -18.30 -42.46
C ASP A 540 0.83 -19.76 -42.65
N LEU A 541 0.29 -20.41 -43.68
CA LEU A 541 0.75 -21.75 -44.05
C LEU A 541 2.25 -21.76 -44.32
N GLY A 542 2.77 -20.73 -44.96
CA GLY A 542 4.19 -20.58 -45.20
C GLY A 542 5.00 -20.48 -43.89
N SER A 543 4.51 -19.73 -42.92
CA SER A 543 5.10 -19.60 -41.60
C SER A 543 5.05 -20.88 -40.79
N LEU A 544 3.90 -21.58 -40.77
CA LEU A 544 3.74 -22.87 -40.10
C LEU A 544 4.74 -23.91 -40.67
N LEU A 545 4.87 -23.99 -42.00
CA LEU A 545 5.80 -24.91 -42.65
C LEU A 545 7.27 -24.54 -42.40
N ALA A 546 7.58 -23.25 -42.24
CA ALA A 546 8.93 -22.79 -41.89
C ALA A 546 9.33 -23.17 -40.46
N TRP A 547 8.39 -23.33 -39.56
CA TRP A 547 8.62 -23.73 -38.17
C TRP A 547 8.44 -25.22 -37.92
N TRP A 548 8.33 -26.01 -38.96
CA TRP A 548 8.15 -27.47 -38.85
C TRP A 548 9.23 -28.14 -37.99
N GLY A 549 8.81 -28.87 -36.95
CA GLY A 549 9.70 -29.52 -35.99
C GLY A 549 10.22 -28.58 -34.87
N THR A 550 9.72 -27.34 -34.80
CA THR A 550 10.01 -26.38 -33.75
C THR A 550 8.70 -25.97 -33.03
N PRO A 551 8.73 -25.25 -31.90
CA PRO A 551 7.51 -24.78 -31.22
C PRO A 551 6.85 -23.57 -31.88
N GLY A 552 7.40 -22.97 -32.94
CA GLY A 552 6.93 -21.67 -33.48
C GLY A 552 5.54 -21.69 -34.11
N GLY A 553 5.06 -22.82 -34.60
CA GLY A 553 3.73 -22.99 -35.22
C GLY A 553 2.88 -24.04 -34.51
N ASP A 554 3.12 -24.27 -33.21
CA ASP A 554 2.42 -25.22 -32.37
C ASP A 554 1.03 -24.67 -31.99
N ILE A 555 0.01 -25.08 -32.72
CA ILE A 555 -1.37 -24.66 -32.53
C ILE A 555 -2.07 -25.49 -31.43
N ASN A 556 -1.64 -26.76 -31.25
CA ASN A 556 -2.26 -27.68 -30.31
C ASN A 556 -1.61 -27.71 -28.92
N GLY A 557 -0.49 -26.98 -28.73
CA GLY A 557 0.20 -26.83 -27.45
C GLY A 557 1.02 -28.10 -27.05
N ASP A 558 1.37 -28.97 -27.99
CA ASP A 558 2.15 -30.18 -27.68
C ASP A 558 3.69 -29.95 -27.69
N GLY A 559 4.12 -28.72 -27.97
CA GLY A 559 5.52 -28.28 -27.98
C GLY A 559 6.24 -28.47 -29.34
N THR A 560 5.57 -28.91 -30.39
CA THR A 560 6.22 -29.16 -31.67
C THR A 560 5.29 -28.94 -32.86
N THR A 561 5.61 -28.03 -33.76
CA THR A 561 4.89 -27.87 -35.03
C THR A 561 4.99 -29.13 -35.89
N ASN A 562 3.87 -29.77 -36.14
CA ASN A 562 3.81 -31.03 -36.85
C ASN A 562 2.52 -31.22 -37.69
N GLY A 563 2.20 -32.46 -38.08
CA GLY A 563 1.02 -32.74 -38.88
C GLY A 563 -0.31 -32.53 -38.17
N ALA A 564 -0.32 -32.53 -36.81
CA ALA A 564 -1.52 -32.21 -36.04
C ALA A 564 -1.86 -30.72 -36.13
N ASP A 565 -0.84 -29.85 -36.04
CA ASP A 565 -1.00 -28.39 -36.17
C ASP A 565 -1.42 -28.00 -37.58
N LEU A 566 -0.83 -28.64 -38.59
CA LEU A 566 -1.26 -28.46 -39.99
C LEU A 566 -2.74 -28.85 -40.17
N GLY A 567 -3.17 -29.92 -39.51
CA GLY A 567 -4.58 -30.36 -39.54
C GLY A 567 -5.53 -29.33 -38.91
N LEU A 568 -5.14 -28.79 -37.76
CA LEU A 568 -5.89 -27.70 -37.09
C LEU A 568 -5.90 -26.43 -37.94
N PHE A 569 -4.74 -26.01 -38.46
CA PHE A 569 -4.59 -24.87 -39.34
C PHE A 569 -5.54 -24.92 -40.55
N LEU A 570 -5.55 -26.08 -41.24
CA LEU A 570 -6.44 -26.28 -42.38
C LEU A 570 -7.91 -26.32 -42.00
N GLY A 571 -8.23 -26.75 -40.77
CA GLY A 571 -9.58 -26.70 -40.19
C GLY A 571 -10.05 -25.30 -39.91
N TYR A 572 -9.12 -24.40 -39.64
CA TYR A 572 -9.37 -22.99 -39.33
C TYR A 572 -9.22 -22.05 -40.57
N TRP A 573 -8.94 -22.57 -41.74
CA TRP A 573 -8.65 -21.79 -42.95
C TRP A 573 -9.77 -20.76 -43.27
N GLY A 574 -9.39 -19.47 -43.40
CA GLY A 574 -10.31 -18.39 -43.72
C GLY A 574 -10.14 -17.16 -42.82
N ASP A 575 -11.17 -16.36 -42.75
CA ASP A 575 -11.18 -15.17 -41.89
C ASP A 575 -11.15 -15.59 -40.39
N CYS A 576 -10.52 -14.83 -39.57
CA CYS A 576 -10.61 -14.92 -38.15
C CYS A 576 -11.97 -14.40 -37.64
#